data_ee3b8cf5d1ef9735cb749b5eb03fb5fb
#
_entry.id   ee3b8cf5d1ef9735cb749b5eb03fb5fb
#
_cell.length_a   1.000
_cell.length_b   1.000
_cell.length_c   1.000
_cell.angle_alpha   90.00
_cell.angle_beta   90.00
_cell.angle_gamma   90.00
#
_symmetry.space_group_name_H-M   'P 1'
#
loop_
_entity.id
_entity.type
_entity.pdbx_description
1 polymer ?
#
loop_
_entity_poly.entity_id
_entity_poly.type
_entity_poly.pdbx_seq_one_letter_code
_entity_poly.pdbx_strand_id
1 'polypeptide(L)'
;MVVGASGGTGSALVRELLRRGRRVRAINRSGRLNAPPGVEVAAGDARDAERMREVCRGAGVVYNTVNVPFTQWRESFPAAVDGVLAGARAASATMVFADDTWMYGRVTGPMTEGLPYRPVSDKGVLRAWLAERVIAAHSSGQVATVIGRAPELYGPAVESLLGRNLFGPALTHGPALWVGELDQPLGPMFVEDFAHGLAELGEHEAALGRAWHLPTPEPITAQAFLDLLSAQVHRPVRVLRLGERSARTLGLVWPVAREGAEMLYQFSQPHTVDASAYTTTFGPGQVTPYAQGIAHTVDWYSTTARRSFLRIGR
;
A
#
# COMPACT_ATOMS: atom_id res chain seq x y z
N MET A 1 -2.21 -17.16 -1.29
CA MET A 1 -2.66 -16.74 0.06
C MET A 1 -2.39 -15.27 0.26
N VAL A 2 -3.27 -14.53 0.95
CA VAL A 2 -3.13 -13.10 1.22
C VAL A 2 -3.15 -12.86 2.72
N VAL A 3 -2.04 -12.41 3.30
CA VAL A 3 -1.92 -12.03 4.72
C VAL A 3 -2.11 -10.51 4.83
N GLY A 4 -3.02 -10.05 5.69
CA GLY A 4 -3.46 -8.65 5.72
C GLY A 4 -4.66 -8.38 4.81
N ALA A 5 -5.47 -9.38 4.51
CA ALA A 5 -6.54 -9.36 3.52
C ALA A 5 -7.67 -8.35 3.78
N SER A 6 -7.77 -7.78 4.98
CA SER A 6 -8.80 -6.76 5.32
C SER A 6 -8.40 -5.33 4.96
N GLY A 7 -7.13 -5.06 4.67
CA GLY A 7 -6.64 -3.75 4.23
C GLY A 7 -6.95 -3.45 2.77
N GLY A 8 -6.74 -2.21 2.34
CA GLY A 8 -6.96 -1.78 0.95
C GLY A 8 -6.24 -2.68 -0.05
N THR A 9 -4.93 -2.80 0.05
CA THR A 9 -4.10 -3.65 -0.82
C THR A 9 -4.50 -5.11 -0.74
N GLY A 10 -4.69 -5.66 0.47
CA GLY A 10 -5.05 -7.07 0.64
C GLY A 10 -6.40 -7.42 0.04
N SER A 11 -7.41 -6.56 0.22
CA SER A 11 -8.74 -6.78 -0.35
C SER A 11 -8.76 -6.64 -1.88
N ALA A 12 -8.00 -5.70 -2.44
CA ALA A 12 -7.82 -5.56 -3.88
C ALA A 12 -7.13 -6.82 -4.46
N LEU A 13 -6.08 -7.28 -3.80
CA LEU A 13 -5.34 -8.47 -4.22
C LEU A 13 -6.19 -9.75 -4.15
N VAL A 14 -7.06 -9.89 -3.14
CA VAL A 14 -8.01 -11.01 -3.10
C VAL A 14 -8.91 -11.01 -4.33
N ARG A 15 -9.45 -9.84 -4.73
CA ARG A 15 -10.28 -9.71 -5.95
C ARG A 15 -9.49 -10.04 -7.21
N GLU A 16 -8.29 -9.53 -7.32
CA GLU A 16 -7.43 -9.75 -8.49
C GLU A 16 -7.06 -11.23 -8.65
N LEU A 17 -6.67 -11.90 -7.58
CA LEU A 17 -6.35 -13.33 -7.62
C LEU A 17 -7.56 -14.19 -7.99
N LEU A 18 -8.77 -13.85 -7.52
CA LEU A 18 -9.99 -14.49 -7.94
C LEU A 18 -10.28 -14.27 -9.43
N ARG A 19 -10.11 -13.02 -9.92
CA ARG A 19 -10.27 -12.69 -11.34
C ARG A 19 -9.31 -13.51 -12.23
N ARG A 20 -8.11 -13.82 -11.71
CA ARG A 20 -7.13 -14.73 -12.35
C ARG A 20 -7.46 -16.22 -12.18
N GLY A 21 -8.60 -16.55 -11.59
CA GLY A 21 -9.02 -17.95 -11.37
C GLY A 21 -8.19 -18.68 -10.29
N ARG A 22 -7.49 -17.96 -9.41
CA ARG A 22 -6.68 -18.58 -8.36
C ARG A 22 -7.53 -18.93 -7.15
N ARG A 23 -7.21 -20.04 -6.49
CA ARG A 23 -7.76 -20.37 -5.16
C ARG A 23 -7.15 -19.43 -4.13
N VAL A 24 -7.98 -18.74 -3.34
CA VAL A 24 -7.53 -17.70 -2.42
C VAL A 24 -7.88 -18.08 -0.98
N ARG A 25 -6.86 -18.04 -0.11
CA ARG A 25 -7.03 -18.02 1.34
C ARG A 25 -6.67 -16.63 1.84
N ALA A 26 -7.64 -15.96 2.48
CA ALA A 26 -7.52 -14.62 3.03
C ALA A 26 -7.29 -14.69 4.55
N ILE A 27 -6.19 -14.11 5.01
CA ILE A 27 -5.79 -14.14 6.43
C ILE A 27 -5.92 -12.74 7.02
N ASN A 28 -6.62 -12.64 8.15
CA ASN A 28 -6.60 -11.49 9.02
C ASN A 28 -6.64 -11.93 10.49
N ARG A 29 -6.43 -11.00 11.42
CA ARG A 29 -6.35 -11.30 12.84
C ARG A 29 -7.62 -11.93 13.42
N SER A 30 -8.79 -11.51 12.95
CA SER A 30 -10.08 -11.94 13.51
C SER A 30 -10.66 -13.20 12.84
N GLY A 31 -10.15 -13.61 11.68
CA GLY A 31 -10.78 -14.66 10.86
C GLY A 31 -12.18 -14.26 10.33
N ARG A 32 -12.52 -12.97 10.39
CA ARG A 32 -13.81 -12.42 9.92
C ARG A 32 -13.55 -11.44 8.79
N LEU A 33 -14.02 -11.78 7.62
CA LEU A 33 -13.89 -10.96 6.43
C LEU A 33 -15.16 -11.14 5.59
N ASN A 34 -15.72 -10.04 5.11
CA ASN A 34 -16.74 -10.11 4.08
C ASN A 34 -16.04 -10.37 2.73
N ALA A 35 -15.65 -11.62 2.53
CA ALA A 35 -14.93 -12.07 1.35
C ALA A 35 -15.89 -12.45 0.22
N PRO A 36 -15.49 -12.33 -1.05
CA PRO A 36 -16.24 -12.88 -2.17
C PRO A 36 -16.44 -14.41 -2.03
N PRO A 37 -17.48 -14.99 -2.67
CA PRO A 37 -17.67 -16.43 -2.70
C PRO A 37 -16.42 -17.18 -3.20
N GLY A 38 -16.11 -18.32 -2.59
CA GLY A 38 -14.97 -19.15 -2.98
C GLY A 38 -13.64 -18.77 -2.28
N VAL A 39 -13.62 -17.72 -1.47
CA VAL A 39 -12.46 -17.37 -0.65
C VAL A 39 -12.50 -18.10 0.68
N GLU A 40 -11.44 -18.84 0.99
CA GLU A 40 -11.23 -19.39 2.33
C GLU A 40 -10.76 -18.29 3.26
N VAL A 41 -11.41 -18.09 4.41
CA VAL A 41 -11.03 -17.09 5.40
C VAL A 41 -10.51 -17.78 6.66
N ALA A 42 -9.33 -17.36 7.15
CA ALA A 42 -8.78 -17.90 8.38
C ALA A 42 -8.22 -16.80 9.29
N ALA A 43 -8.26 -17.06 10.60
CA ALA A 43 -7.65 -16.18 11.60
C ALA A 43 -6.13 -16.44 11.66
N GLY A 44 -5.34 -15.36 11.69
CA GLY A 44 -3.91 -15.41 11.90
C GLY A 44 -3.32 -14.03 12.18
N ASP A 45 -2.52 -13.93 13.23
CA ASP A 45 -1.69 -12.76 13.47
C ASP A 45 -0.35 -12.98 12.77
N ALA A 46 0.03 -12.07 11.89
CA ALA A 46 1.29 -12.15 11.15
C ALA A 46 2.52 -12.20 12.06
N ARG A 47 2.41 -11.70 13.30
CA ARG A 47 3.48 -11.73 14.31
C ARG A 47 3.66 -13.09 14.98
N ASP A 48 2.68 -13.97 14.85
CA ASP A 48 2.73 -15.34 15.40
C ASP A 48 3.27 -16.29 14.32
N ALA A 49 4.57 -16.59 14.41
CA ALA A 49 5.26 -17.42 13.44
C ALA A 49 4.72 -18.85 13.39
N GLU A 50 4.31 -19.43 14.54
CA GLU A 50 3.72 -20.78 14.57
C GLU A 50 2.37 -20.78 13.83
N ARG A 51 1.53 -19.80 14.14
CA ARG A 51 0.25 -19.66 13.46
C ARG A 51 0.42 -19.43 11.95
N MET A 52 1.44 -18.65 11.55
CA MET A 52 1.74 -18.45 10.13
C MET A 52 2.19 -19.75 9.46
N ARG A 53 3.01 -20.58 10.10
CA ARG A 53 3.38 -21.92 9.56
C ARG A 53 2.16 -22.80 9.33
N GLU A 54 1.18 -22.75 10.23
CA GLU A 54 -0.05 -23.54 10.10
C GLU A 54 -0.92 -23.04 8.93
N VAL A 55 -1.25 -21.73 8.93
CA VAL A 55 -2.20 -21.18 7.95
C VAL A 55 -1.62 -21.06 6.55
N CYS A 56 -0.29 -21.06 6.39
CA CYS A 56 0.38 -21.04 5.10
C CYS A 56 0.48 -22.40 4.42
N ARG A 57 0.20 -23.50 5.11
CA ARG A 57 0.28 -24.84 4.50
C ARG A 57 -0.48 -24.94 3.19
N GLY A 58 0.19 -25.49 2.18
CA GLY A 58 -0.36 -25.69 0.83
C GLY A 58 -0.47 -24.41 -0.02
N ALA A 59 0.07 -23.30 0.43
CA ALA A 59 0.19 -22.11 -0.40
C ALA A 59 1.39 -22.25 -1.35
N GLY A 60 1.21 -21.91 -2.63
CA GLY A 60 2.32 -21.76 -3.57
C GLY A 60 2.90 -20.33 -3.51
N VAL A 61 2.04 -19.33 -3.21
CA VAL A 61 2.45 -17.94 -3.05
C VAL A 61 1.80 -17.36 -1.80
N VAL A 62 2.59 -16.62 -1.00
CA VAL A 62 2.14 -15.89 0.19
C VAL A 62 2.38 -14.40 -0.05
N TYR A 63 1.32 -13.64 -0.20
CA TYR A 63 1.36 -12.19 -0.34
C TYR A 63 1.28 -11.54 1.04
N ASN A 64 2.33 -10.82 1.40
CA ASN A 64 2.36 -10.03 2.63
C ASN A 64 1.89 -8.60 2.33
N THR A 65 0.63 -8.32 2.63
CA THR A 65 0.02 -6.99 2.55
C THR A 65 -0.31 -6.44 3.93
N VAL A 66 0.39 -6.93 4.96
CA VAL A 66 0.18 -6.49 6.34
C VAL A 66 0.60 -5.03 6.48
N ASN A 67 -0.30 -4.24 7.05
CA ASN A 67 0.02 -2.93 7.56
C ASN A 67 -0.41 -2.86 9.03
N VAL A 68 0.40 -2.21 9.85
CA VAL A 68 0.14 -2.01 11.27
C VAL A 68 -0.10 -0.52 11.54
N PRO A 69 -0.78 -0.14 12.63
CA PRO A 69 -0.94 1.27 12.97
C PRO A 69 0.42 1.99 13.04
N PHE A 70 0.50 3.20 12.51
CA PHE A 70 1.73 4.00 12.38
C PHE A 70 2.55 4.07 13.67
N THR A 71 1.89 4.18 14.81
CA THR A 71 2.52 4.24 16.14
C THR A 71 3.12 2.91 16.61
N GLN A 72 2.81 1.80 15.96
CA GLN A 72 3.27 0.45 16.33
C GLN A 72 4.29 -0.13 15.34
N TRP A 73 4.71 0.65 14.34
CA TRP A 73 5.57 0.13 13.26
C TRP A 73 6.87 -0.46 13.75
N ARG A 74 7.59 0.26 14.61
CA ARG A 74 8.90 -0.18 15.14
C ARG A 74 8.82 -1.52 15.86
N GLU A 75 7.75 -1.74 16.63
CA GLU A 75 7.60 -2.93 17.47
C GLU A 75 6.97 -4.11 16.70
N SER A 76 5.98 -3.83 15.86
CA SER A 76 5.10 -4.86 15.32
C SER A 76 5.47 -5.28 13.90
N PHE A 77 6.05 -4.39 13.09
CA PHE A 77 6.30 -4.70 11.68
C PHE A 77 7.41 -5.74 11.47
N PRO A 78 8.57 -5.66 12.18
CA PRO A 78 9.59 -6.71 12.08
C PRO A 78 9.05 -8.10 12.39
N ALA A 79 8.33 -8.24 13.49
CA ALA A 79 7.73 -9.52 13.89
C ALA A 79 6.70 -10.02 12.87
N ALA A 80 5.93 -9.11 12.26
CA ALA A 80 4.95 -9.48 11.24
C ALA A 80 5.62 -9.99 9.95
N VAL A 81 6.69 -9.35 9.50
CA VAL A 81 7.45 -9.81 8.33
C VAL A 81 8.13 -11.14 8.61
N ASP A 82 8.74 -11.30 9.77
CA ASP A 82 9.39 -12.56 10.18
C ASP A 82 8.40 -13.73 10.27
N GLY A 83 7.21 -13.48 10.82
CA GLY A 83 6.18 -14.50 10.90
C GLY A 83 5.68 -14.93 9.53
N VAL A 84 5.46 -13.99 8.60
CA VAL A 84 5.07 -14.32 7.22
C VAL A 84 6.19 -15.07 6.48
N LEU A 85 7.45 -14.67 6.64
CA LEU A 85 8.61 -15.40 6.12
C LEU A 85 8.66 -16.84 6.65
N ALA A 86 8.43 -17.04 7.96
CA ALA A 86 8.38 -18.37 8.57
C ALA A 86 7.25 -19.21 7.99
N GLY A 87 6.09 -18.62 7.75
CA GLY A 87 4.96 -19.28 7.09
C GLY A 87 5.25 -19.66 5.64
N ALA A 88 5.79 -18.75 4.84
CA ALA A 88 6.17 -18.99 3.46
C ALA A 88 7.24 -20.09 3.35
N ARG A 89 8.26 -20.05 4.22
CA ARG A 89 9.29 -21.09 4.31
C ARG A 89 8.70 -22.46 4.59
N ALA A 90 7.81 -22.59 5.58
CA ALA A 90 7.19 -23.85 5.96
C ALA A 90 6.29 -24.44 4.85
N ALA A 91 5.75 -23.57 4.00
CA ALA A 91 4.94 -23.97 2.86
C ALA A 91 5.75 -24.20 1.57
N SER A 92 7.07 -23.96 1.57
CA SER A 92 7.92 -23.88 0.37
C SER A 92 7.32 -22.90 -0.69
N ALA A 93 6.72 -21.82 -0.22
CA ALA A 93 6.02 -20.84 -1.04
C ALA A 93 6.90 -19.63 -1.38
N THR A 94 6.64 -19.00 -2.51
CA THR A 94 7.16 -17.67 -2.79
C THR A 94 6.47 -16.63 -1.89
N MET A 95 7.25 -15.71 -1.30
CA MET A 95 6.69 -14.56 -0.59
C MET A 95 6.77 -13.30 -1.45
N VAL A 96 5.62 -12.67 -1.70
CA VAL A 96 5.52 -11.35 -2.32
C VAL A 96 5.30 -10.32 -1.22
N PHE A 97 6.21 -9.35 -1.11
CA PHE A 97 6.12 -8.29 -0.12
C PHE A 97 5.61 -6.99 -0.74
N ALA A 98 4.47 -6.50 -0.26
CA ALA A 98 3.95 -5.18 -0.61
C ALA A 98 4.71 -4.10 0.17
N ASP A 99 5.42 -3.24 -0.54
CA ASP A 99 6.33 -2.24 0.02
C ASP A 99 6.03 -0.84 -0.53
N ASP A 100 6.68 0.16 0.03
CA ASP A 100 6.63 1.56 -0.39
C ASP A 100 7.99 2.05 -0.92
N THR A 101 8.17 3.37 -1.00
CA THR A 101 9.40 4.01 -1.51
C THR A 101 10.14 4.84 -0.45
N TRP A 102 9.75 4.75 0.81
CA TRP A 102 10.27 5.63 1.86
C TRP A 102 11.72 5.39 2.22
N MET A 103 12.26 4.20 1.90
CA MET A 103 13.67 3.87 2.10
C MET A 103 14.62 4.73 1.25
N TYR A 104 14.16 5.28 0.14
CA TYR A 104 15.01 6.13 -0.71
C TYR A 104 15.23 7.53 -0.13
N GLY A 105 14.32 8.02 0.73
CA GLY A 105 14.37 9.35 1.30
C GLY A 105 14.13 10.47 0.26
N ARG A 106 14.92 11.55 0.35
CA ARG A 106 14.83 12.65 -0.63
C ARG A 106 15.66 12.33 -1.86
N VAL A 107 15.02 12.34 -3.01
CA VAL A 107 15.66 12.09 -4.31
C VAL A 107 15.40 13.22 -5.29
N THR A 108 16.32 13.41 -6.24
CA THR A 108 16.15 14.32 -7.36
C THR A 108 15.77 13.49 -8.60
N GLY A 109 14.54 13.68 -9.10
CA GLY A 109 14.01 12.92 -10.24
C GLY A 109 13.29 11.62 -9.83
N PRO A 110 12.86 10.81 -10.82
CA PRO A 110 12.15 9.56 -10.57
C PRO A 110 13.02 8.55 -9.82
N MET A 111 12.40 7.85 -8.85
CA MET A 111 13.07 6.78 -8.10
C MET A 111 13.21 5.54 -8.98
N THR A 112 14.41 4.97 -9.02
CA THR A 112 14.69 3.66 -9.62
C THR A 112 15.04 2.65 -8.54
N GLU A 113 14.90 1.35 -8.82
CA GLU A 113 15.22 0.28 -7.88
C GLU A 113 16.72 0.22 -7.52
N GLY A 114 17.58 0.76 -8.39
CA GLY A 114 19.03 0.81 -8.19
C GLY A 114 19.50 1.94 -7.28
N LEU A 115 18.64 2.85 -6.86
CA LEU A 115 19.02 3.92 -5.95
C LEU A 115 19.41 3.38 -4.57
N PRO A 116 20.45 3.95 -3.93
CA PRO A 116 20.81 3.58 -2.57
C PRO A 116 19.72 4.01 -1.58
N TYR A 117 19.49 3.21 -0.56
CA TYR A 117 18.62 3.58 0.54
C TYR A 117 19.26 4.70 1.37
N ARG A 118 18.61 5.85 1.42
CA ARG A 118 19.02 7.05 2.17
C ARG A 118 17.82 7.64 2.92
N PRO A 119 17.20 6.85 3.81
CA PRO A 119 16.00 7.29 4.49
C PRO A 119 16.25 8.53 5.35
N VAL A 120 15.25 9.42 5.41
CA VAL A 120 15.27 10.66 6.19
C VAL A 120 14.24 10.65 7.32
N SER A 121 13.64 9.49 7.57
CA SER A 121 12.63 9.27 8.59
C SER A 121 12.84 7.91 9.27
N ASP A 122 12.38 7.77 10.52
CA ASP A 122 12.45 6.49 11.25
C ASP A 122 11.68 5.38 10.51
N LYS A 123 10.56 5.72 9.87
CA LYS A 123 9.78 4.76 9.07
C LYS A 123 10.52 4.34 7.80
N GLY A 124 11.19 5.28 7.16
CA GLY A 124 12.06 4.96 6.01
C GLY A 124 13.23 4.05 6.39
N VAL A 125 13.87 4.28 7.55
CA VAL A 125 14.91 3.38 8.09
C VAL A 125 14.35 1.98 8.31
N LEU A 126 13.17 1.87 8.90
CA LEU A 126 12.51 0.58 9.12
C LEU A 126 12.18 -0.10 7.79
N ARG A 127 11.68 0.64 6.79
CA ARG A 127 11.37 0.07 5.46
C ARG A 127 12.63 -0.43 4.75
N ALA A 128 13.74 0.32 4.83
CA ALA A 128 15.03 -0.13 4.31
C ALA A 128 15.44 -1.48 4.94
N TRP A 129 15.39 -1.55 6.26
CA TRP A 129 15.73 -2.78 7.00
C TRP A 129 14.81 -3.96 6.63
N LEU A 130 13.48 -3.73 6.50
CA LEU A 130 12.53 -4.77 6.11
C LEU A 130 12.80 -5.28 4.68
N ALA A 131 13.06 -4.37 3.74
CA ALA A 131 13.38 -4.73 2.37
C ALA A 131 14.68 -5.57 2.29
N GLU A 132 15.74 -5.15 2.99
CA GLU A 132 17.01 -5.89 3.07
C GLU A 132 16.78 -7.28 3.68
N ARG A 133 15.98 -7.40 4.74
CA ARG A 133 15.66 -8.68 5.37
C ARG A 133 14.92 -9.62 4.43
N VAL A 134 13.95 -9.12 3.66
CA VAL A 134 13.20 -9.91 2.67
C VAL A 134 14.14 -10.40 1.56
N ILE A 135 15.01 -9.54 1.04
CA ILE A 135 15.99 -9.91 0.02
C ILE A 135 17.04 -10.90 0.57
N ALA A 136 17.50 -10.71 1.81
CA ALA A 136 18.43 -11.63 2.47
C ALA A 136 17.84 -13.04 2.64
N ALA A 137 16.54 -13.17 2.91
CA ALA A 137 15.86 -14.47 2.97
C ALA A 137 15.90 -15.20 1.62
N HIS A 138 15.81 -14.48 0.50
CA HIS A 138 15.97 -15.03 -0.84
C HIS A 138 17.44 -15.45 -1.08
N SER A 139 18.37 -14.51 -0.88
CA SER A 139 19.81 -14.72 -1.17
C SER A 139 20.41 -15.87 -0.36
N SER A 140 19.90 -16.13 0.84
CA SER A 140 20.31 -17.27 1.67
C SER A 140 19.59 -18.59 1.31
N GLY A 141 18.73 -18.60 0.30
CA GLY A 141 17.96 -19.79 -0.11
C GLY A 141 16.88 -20.22 0.87
N GLN A 142 16.54 -19.39 1.88
CA GLN A 142 15.53 -19.76 2.88
C GLN A 142 14.10 -19.67 2.35
N VAL A 143 13.78 -18.62 1.57
CA VAL A 143 12.46 -18.39 0.99
C VAL A 143 12.64 -17.67 -0.34
N ALA A 144 11.98 -18.12 -1.39
CA ALA A 144 11.88 -17.34 -2.61
C ALA A 144 11.07 -16.07 -2.33
N THR A 145 11.66 -14.89 -2.56
CA THR A 145 10.98 -13.62 -2.26
C THR A 145 11.04 -12.65 -3.44
N VAL A 146 10.05 -11.76 -3.49
CA VAL A 146 10.01 -10.61 -4.40
C VAL A 146 9.34 -9.43 -3.68
N ILE A 147 9.74 -8.21 -4.01
CA ILE A 147 9.17 -6.99 -3.45
C ILE A 147 8.51 -6.19 -4.58
N GLY A 148 7.22 -5.81 -4.40
CA GLY A 148 6.53 -4.85 -5.26
C GLY A 148 6.37 -3.52 -4.52
N ARG A 149 6.77 -2.40 -5.14
CA ARG A 149 6.76 -1.06 -4.55
C ARG A 149 5.81 -0.13 -5.24
N ALA A 150 5.08 0.63 -4.43
CA ALA A 150 4.26 1.74 -4.86
C ALA A 150 4.69 3.02 -4.14
N PRO A 151 4.61 4.21 -4.77
CA PRO A 151 4.87 5.47 -4.08
C PRO A 151 3.78 5.75 -3.04
N GLU A 152 2.72 6.43 -3.41
CA GLU A 152 1.56 6.69 -2.53
C GLU A 152 0.34 5.97 -3.11
N LEU A 153 -0.43 5.30 -2.27
CA LEU A 153 -1.62 4.58 -2.71
C LEU A 153 -2.90 5.40 -2.51
N TYR A 154 -3.82 5.28 -3.46
CA TYR A 154 -5.20 5.71 -3.29
C TYR A 154 -6.16 4.62 -3.77
N GLY A 155 -7.42 4.71 -3.38
CA GLY A 155 -8.43 3.73 -3.81
C GLY A 155 -9.30 3.22 -2.67
N PRO A 156 -10.14 2.22 -2.94
CA PRO A 156 -11.01 1.58 -1.97
C PRO A 156 -10.27 1.06 -0.74
N ALA A 157 -10.75 1.41 0.45
CA ALA A 157 -10.20 1.00 1.75
C ALA A 157 -8.73 1.37 2.01
N VAL A 158 -8.15 2.29 1.25
CA VAL A 158 -6.78 2.77 1.48
C VAL A 158 -6.77 3.79 2.61
N GLU A 159 -5.95 3.53 3.62
CA GLU A 159 -5.74 4.38 4.80
C GLU A 159 -4.44 5.19 4.60
N SER A 160 -4.52 6.22 3.76
CA SER A 160 -3.39 7.11 3.43
C SER A 160 -3.85 8.57 3.39
N LEU A 161 -2.93 9.51 3.09
CA LEU A 161 -3.29 10.91 2.86
C LEU A 161 -4.17 11.04 1.61
N LEU A 162 -3.86 10.35 0.53
CA LEU A 162 -4.63 10.30 -0.71
C LEU A 162 -5.76 9.26 -0.69
N GLY A 163 -5.97 8.56 0.43
CA GLY A 163 -7.05 7.60 0.63
C GLY A 163 -8.18 8.19 1.47
N ARG A 164 -8.51 7.52 2.56
CA ARG A 164 -9.62 7.89 3.46
C ARG A 164 -9.57 9.35 3.92
N ASN A 165 -8.36 9.88 4.20
CA ASN A 165 -8.20 11.23 4.73
C ASN A 165 -8.54 12.34 3.72
N LEU A 166 -8.54 12.02 2.43
CA LEU A 166 -8.97 12.93 1.36
C LEU A 166 -10.42 12.65 0.93
N PHE A 167 -10.73 11.40 0.58
CA PHE A 167 -12.06 11.05 0.04
C PHE A 167 -13.17 11.14 1.06
N GLY A 168 -12.93 10.83 2.33
CA GLY A 168 -13.93 10.96 3.40
C GLY A 168 -14.45 12.39 3.54
N PRO A 169 -13.59 13.39 3.83
CA PRO A 169 -13.99 14.79 3.86
C PRO A 169 -14.58 15.29 2.54
N ALA A 170 -14.01 14.88 1.40
CA ALA A 170 -14.55 15.24 0.10
C ALA A 170 -16.01 14.81 -0.07
N LEU A 171 -16.44 13.71 0.49
CA LEU A 171 -17.83 13.21 0.42
C LEU A 171 -18.74 13.79 1.49
N THR A 172 -18.21 14.16 2.66
CA THR A 172 -18.99 14.68 3.79
C THR A 172 -19.02 16.20 3.88
N HIS A 173 -18.57 16.91 2.83
CA HIS A 173 -18.53 18.39 2.76
C HIS A 173 -17.56 19.05 3.75
N GLY A 174 -16.68 18.26 4.37
CA GLY A 174 -15.61 18.76 5.23
C GLY A 174 -14.36 19.15 4.45
N PRO A 175 -13.47 19.97 5.04
CA PRO A 175 -12.16 20.19 4.48
C PRO A 175 -11.27 18.96 4.73
N ALA A 176 -10.51 18.53 3.71
CA ALA A 176 -9.45 17.57 3.88
C ALA A 176 -8.19 18.25 4.41
N LEU A 177 -7.42 17.55 5.23
CA LEU A 177 -6.10 18.01 5.61
C LEU A 177 -5.13 17.68 4.48
N TRP A 178 -4.41 18.69 3.98
CA TRP A 178 -3.32 18.50 3.05
C TRP A 178 -2.01 18.99 3.67
N VAL A 179 -0.95 18.23 3.44
CA VAL A 179 0.36 18.61 3.93
C VAL A 179 1.32 18.65 2.76
N GLY A 180 2.15 19.72 2.71
CA GLY A 180 3.09 19.96 1.63
C GLY A 180 2.55 20.88 0.54
N GLU A 181 3.18 20.81 -0.62
CA GLU A 181 2.88 21.67 -1.76
C GLU A 181 1.83 21.03 -2.68
N LEU A 182 1.08 21.86 -3.43
CA LEU A 182 0.04 21.39 -4.34
C LEU A 182 0.52 21.27 -5.79
N ASP A 183 1.66 21.86 -6.10
CA ASP A 183 2.24 21.95 -7.44
C ASP A 183 3.35 20.94 -7.73
N GLN A 184 3.73 20.13 -6.71
CA GLN A 184 4.77 19.13 -6.91
C GLN A 184 4.24 17.90 -7.64
N PRO A 185 5.02 17.33 -8.58
CA PRO A 185 4.66 16.10 -9.26
C PRO A 185 4.61 14.91 -8.29
N LEU A 186 3.52 14.19 -8.32
CA LEU A 186 3.28 12.96 -7.57
C LEU A 186 2.97 11.82 -8.54
N GLY A 187 3.29 10.60 -8.14
CA GLY A 187 2.91 9.40 -8.88
C GLY A 187 1.96 8.51 -8.05
N PRO A 188 0.78 8.99 -7.61
CA PRO A 188 -0.12 8.15 -6.82
C PRO A 188 -0.60 6.95 -7.62
N MET A 189 -0.57 5.78 -6.98
CA MET A 189 -0.96 4.52 -7.61
C MET A 189 -2.34 4.09 -7.14
N PHE A 190 -3.19 3.66 -8.07
CA PHE A 190 -4.47 3.07 -7.75
C PHE A 190 -4.27 1.68 -7.13
N VAL A 191 -4.95 1.40 -6.03
CA VAL A 191 -4.71 0.17 -5.25
C VAL A 191 -5.01 -1.12 -6.01
N GLU A 192 -5.92 -1.09 -7.00
CA GLU A 192 -6.19 -2.26 -7.85
C GLU A 192 -5.02 -2.52 -8.83
N ASP A 193 -4.36 -1.46 -9.31
CA ASP A 193 -3.16 -1.60 -10.16
C ASP A 193 -1.99 -2.15 -9.34
N PHE A 194 -1.85 -1.69 -8.09
CA PHE A 194 -0.87 -2.26 -7.17
C PHE A 194 -1.11 -3.75 -6.93
N ALA A 195 -2.36 -4.13 -6.70
CA ALA A 195 -2.74 -5.53 -6.52
C ALA A 195 -2.47 -6.37 -7.78
N HIS A 196 -2.75 -5.82 -8.97
CA HIS A 196 -2.44 -6.47 -10.24
C HIS A 196 -0.94 -6.73 -10.37
N GLY A 197 -0.10 -5.71 -10.13
CA GLY A 197 1.35 -5.85 -10.21
C GLY A 197 1.90 -6.85 -9.19
N LEU A 198 1.40 -6.84 -7.95
CA LEU A 198 1.80 -7.83 -6.94
C LEU A 198 1.44 -9.26 -7.37
N ALA A 199 0.24 -9.46 -7.95
CA ALA A 199 -0.18 -10.76 -8.46
C ALA A 199 0.74 -11.23 -9.60
N GLU A 200 1.09 -10.33 -10.53
CA GLU A 200 2.03 -10.58 -11.63
C GLU A 200 3.39 -11.02 -11.10
N LEU A 201 3.97 -10.26 -10.16
CA LEU A 201 5.28 -10.60 -9.56
C LEU A 201 5.26 -11.99 -8.89
N GLY A 202 4.14 -12.37 -8.26
CA GLY A 202 4.00 -13.66 -7.62
C GLY A 202 3.89 -14.86 -8.57
N GLU A 203 3.64 -14.61 -9.85
CA GLU A 203 3.45 -15.64 -10.89
C GLU A 203 4.71 -15.83 -11.76
N HIS A 204 5.74 -14.97 -11.63
CA HIS A 204 6.92 -15.00 -12.48
C HIS A 204 8.22 -15.26 -11.72
N GLU A 205 8.93 -16.32 -12.05
CA GLU A 205 10.26 -16.64 -11.49
C GLU A 205 11.29 -15.53 -11.77
N ALA A 206 11.19 -14.86 -12.92
CA ALA A 206 12.05 -13.74 -13.28
C ALA A 206 11.91 -12.52 -12.33
N ALA A 207 10.87 -12.48 -11.50
CA ALA A 207 10.68 -11.42 -10.52
C ALA A 207 11.49 -11.63 -9.25
N LEU A 208 11.93 -12.85 -8.94
CA LEU A 208 12.47 -13.22 -7.65
C LEU A 208 13.80 -12.53 -7.31
N GLY A 209 14.05 -12.37 -6.03
CA GLY A 209 15.31 -11.90 -5.46
C GLY A 209 15.54 -10.40 -5.51
N ARG A 210 14.56 -9.58 -5.93
CA ARG A 210 14.72 -8.12 -6.03
C ARG A 210 13.42 -7.36 -5.76
N ALA A 211 13.55 -6.05 -5.71
CA ALA A 211 12.42 -5.12 -5.69
C ALA A 211 12.07 -4.65 -7.12
N TRP A 212 10.81 -4.32 -7.32
CA TRP A 212 10.25 -3.79 -8.56
C TRP A 212 9.36 -2.60 -8.25
N HIS A 213 9.59 -1.48 -8.94
CA HIS A 213 8.63 -0.38 -8.97
C HIS A 213 7.50 -0.75 -9.92
N LEU A 214 6.27 -0.67 -9.43
CA LEU A 214 5.10 -0.95 -10.26
C LEU A 214 4.69 0.29 -11.05
N PRO A 215 4.18 0.13 -12.29
CA PRO A 215 3.87 1.26 -13.16
C PRO A 215 2.71 2.10 -12.63
N THR A 216 2.88 3.42 -12.71
CA THR A 216 1.85 4.43 -12.42
C THR A 216 1.48 5.18 -13.69
N PRO A 217 0.33 5.86 -13.75
CA PRO A 217 0.10 6.85 -14.79
C PRO A 217 1.18 7.96 -14.78
N GLU A 218 1.23 8.76 -15.83
CA GLU A 218 2.08 9.94 -15.88
C GLU A 218 1.89 10.79 -14.61
N PRO A 219 2.98 11.36 -14.04
CA PRO A 219 2.91 12.13 -12.82
C PRO A 219 1.88 13.26 -12.88
N ILE A 220 1.16 13.46 -11.80
CA ILE A 220 0.13 14.49 -11.65
C ILE A 220 0.48 15.39 -10.47
N THR A 221 0.14 16.69 -10.52
CA THR A 221 0.26 17.54 -9.33
C THR A 221 -0.87 17.24 -8.35
N ALA A 222 -0.62 17.50 -7.06
CA ALA A 222 -1.67 17.38 -6.04
C ALA A 222 -2.89 18.24 -6.39
N GLN A 223 -2.69 19.47 -6.92
CA GLN A 223 -3.78 20.33 -7.37
C GLN A 223 -4.60 19.68 -8.47
N ALA A 224 -3.96 19.13 -9.51
CA ALA A 224 -4.67 18.47 -10.59
C ALA A 224 -5.43 17.21 -10.12
N PHE A 225 -4.89 16.46 -9.15
CA PHE A 225 -5.60 15.35 -8.54
C PHE A 225 -6.84 15.82 -7.77
N LEU A 226 -6.75 16.93 -7.02
CA LEU A 226 -7.89 17.56 -6.33
C LEU A 226 -8.93 18.09 -7.30
N ASP A 227 -8.53 18.63 -8.45
CA ASP A 227 -9.44 19.13 -9.49
C ASP A 227 -10.24 17.96 -10.10
N LEU A 228 -9.60 16.82 -10.39
CA LEU A 228 -10.28 15.60 -10.83
C LEU A 228 -11.27 15.09 -9.78
N LEU A 229 -10.88 15.08 -8.50
CA LEU A 229 -11.78 14.70 -7.41
C LEU A 229 -12.95 15.67 -7.29
N SER A 230 -12.70 16.99 -7.41
CA SER A 230 -13.73 18.02 -7.37
C SER A 230 -14.76 17.84 -8.50
N ALA A 231 -14.28 17.53 -9.71
CA ALA A 231 -15.14 17.22 -10.85
C ALA A 231 -16.01 15.97 -10.57
N GLN A 232 -15.43 14.91 -10.01
CA GLN A 232 -16.14 13.68 -9.72
C GLN A 232 -17.21 13.83 -8.64
N VAL A 233 -16.96 14.64 -7.59
CA VAL A 233 -17.95 14.91 -6.53
C VAL A 233 -18.85 16.10 -6.85
N HIS A 234 -18.74 16.70 -8.04
CA HIS A 234 -19.51 17.84 -8.56
C HIS A 234 -19.48 19.07 -7.66
N ARG A 235 -18.33 19.34 -7.02
CA ARG A 235 -18.12 20.52 -6.15
C ARG A 235 -16.64 20.69 -5.81
N PRO A 236 -16.21 21.92 -5.46
CA PRO A 236 -14.84 22.14 -5.02
C PRO A 236 -14.50 21.35 -3.75
N VAL A 237 -13.43 20.57 -3.80
CA VAL A 237 -12.86 19.92 -2.62
C VAL A 237 -11.95 20.94 -1.92
N ARG A 238 -12.32 21.29 -0.68
CA ARG A 238 -11.54 22.22 0.13
C ARG A 238 -10.45 21.47 0.88
N VAL A 239 -9.23 22.03 0.87
CA VAL A 239 -8.12 21.50 1.66
C VAL A 239 -7.62 22.54 2.64
N LEU A 240 -7.34 22.10 3.87
CA LEU A 240 -6.61 22.88 4.86
C LEU A 240 -5.13 22.52 4.71
N ARG A 241 -4.34 23.47 4.20
CA ARG A 241 -2.91 23.25 4.01
C ARG A 241 -2.15 23.44 5.32
N LEU A 242 -1.35 22.46 5.68
CA LEU A 242 -0.33 22.57 6.72
C LEU A 242 1.05 22.55 6.06
N GLY A 243 1.78 23.64 6.20
CA GLY A 243 3.20 23.68 5.83
C GLY A 243 4.03 22.75 6.72
N GLU A 244 5.18 22.30 6.23
CA GLU A 244 6.06 21.37 6.96
C GLU A 244 6.45 21.91 8.36
N ARG A 245 6.73 23.22 8.47
CA ARG A 245 7.07 23.86 9.77
C ARG A 245 5.91 23.80 10.76
N SER A 246 4.70 24.13 10.32
CA SER A 246 3.51 24.10 11.17
C SER A 246 3.16 22.66 11.60
N ALA A 247 3.31 21.70 10.71
CA ALA A 247 3.07 20.31 11.02
C ALA A 247 4.09 19.74 12.04
N ARG A 248 5.37 20.13 11.93
CA ARG A 248 6.40 19.79 12.92
C ARG A 248 6.11 20.40 14.30
N THR A 249 5.65 21.66 14.34
CA THR A 249 5.28 22.31 15.60
C THR A 249 4.09 21.61 16.25
N LEU A 250 3.08 21.25 15.48
CA LEU A 250 1.93 20.48 15.96
C LEU A 250 2.33 19.10 16.48
N GLY A 251 3.34 18.49 15.84
CA GLY A 251 3.91 17.19 16.25
C GLY A 251 4.58 17.20 17.63
N LEU A 252 4.95 18.37 18.18
CA LEU A 252 5.50 18.48 19.54
C LEU A 252 4.46 18.17 20.61
N VAL A 253 3.19 18.45 20.34
CA VAL A 253 2.08 18.26 21.30
C VAL A 253 1.15 17.10 20.92
N TRP A 254 1.25 16.59 19.71
CA TRP A 254 0.36 15.53 19.23
C TRP A 254 1.16 14.38 18.58
N PRO A 255 1.27 13.20 19.25
CA PRO A 255 2.09 12.08 18.78
C PRO A 255 1.78 11.60 17.35
N VAL A 256 0.50 11.54 16.98
CA VAL A 256 0.09 11.12 15.63
C VAL A 256 0.55 12.13 14.57
N ALA A 257 0.49 13.43 14.87
CA ALA A 257 1.00 14.47 13.98
C ALA A 257 2.53 14.40 13.85
N ARG A 258 3.25 14.05 14.93
CA ARG A 258 4.70 13.82 14.91
C ARG A 258 5.07 12.67 13.99
N GLU A 259 4.38 11.54 14.12
CA GLU A 259 4.58 10.35 13.31
C GLU A 259 4.32 10.60 11.80
N GLY A 260 3.31 11.43 11.49
CA GLY A 260 3.02 11.86 10.13
C GLY A 260 4.01 12.90 9.59
N ALA A 261 4.51 13.80 10.46
CA ALA A 261 5.35 14.92 10.06
C ALA A 261 6.67 14.50 9.40
N GLU A 262 7.23 13.36 9.80
CA GLU A 262 8.48 12.84 9.20
C GLU A 262 8.31 12.41 7.74
N MET A 263 7.06 12.15 7.30
CA MET A 263 6.76 11.68 5.94
C MET A 263 6.37 12.81 4.98
N LEU A 264 6.31 14.05 5.47
CA LEU A 264 5.82 15.21 4.69
C LEU A 264 6.73 15.58 3.52
N TYR A 265 7.99 15.18 3.56
CA TYR A 265 8.94 15.47 2.49
C TYR A 265 8.47 14.93 1.12
N GLN A 266 7.72 13.83 1.10
CA GLN A 266 7.20 13.25 -0.15
C GLN A 266 6.14 14.13 -0.84
N PHE A 267 5.53 15.07 -0.11
CA PHE A 267 4.56 16.03 -0.65
C PHE A 267 5.15 17.45 -0.81
N SER A 268 6.43 17.62 -0.49
CA SER A 268 7.14 18.91 -0.59
C SER A 268 8.14 18.97 -1.75
N GLN A 269 8.26 17.89 -2.49
CA GLN A 269 9.16 17.72 -3.64
C GLN A 269 8.57 16.68 -4.61
N PRO A 270 9.08 16.57 -5.85
CA PRO A 270 8.67 15.51 -6.78
C PRO A 270 8.81 14.13 -6.13
N HIS A 271 7.75 13.33 -6.20
CA HIS A 271 7.74 11.96 -5.64
C HIS A 271 7.15 10.98 -6.65
N THR A 272 7.99 10.53 -7.55
CA THR A 272 7.63 9.68 -8.69
C THR A 272 8.56 8.48 -8.79
N VAL A 273 8.11 7.43 -9.41
CA VAL A 273 8.91 6.21 -9.67
C VAL A 273 9.16 6.03 -11.15
N ASP A 274 10.29 5.42 -11.47
CA ASP A 274 10.57 4.86 -12.78
C ASP A 274 10.30 3.35 -12.69
N ALA A 275 9.35 2.87 -13.47
CA ALA A 275 8.98 1.45 -13.56
C ALA A 275 9.48 0.79 -14.84
N SER A 276 10.48 1.36 -15.50
CA SER A 276 11.01 0.84 -16.78
C SER A 276 11.55 -0.59 -16.67
N ALA A 277 12.14 -0.96 -15.54
CA ALA A 277 12.60 -2.32 -15.29
C ALA A 277 11.42 -3.32 -15.31
N TYR A 278 10.31 -2.97 -14.64
CA TYR A 278 9.10 -3.78 -14.65
C TYR A 278 8.50 -3.87 -16.06
N THR A 279 8.30 -2.73 -16.70
CA THR A 279 7.64 -2.69 -18.04
C THR A 279 8.45 -3.40 -19.11
N THR A 280 9.77 -3.37 -19.03
CA THR A 280 10.65 -4.11 -19.94
C THR A 280 10.55 -5.63 -19.73
N THR A 281 10.35 -6.08 -18.47
CA THR A 281 10.38 -7.51 -18.15
C THR A 281 9.01 -8.16 -18.28
N PHE A 282 7.93 -7.47 -17.86
CA PHE A 282 6.58 -8.04 -17.74
C PHE A 282 5.55 -7.36 -18.65
N GLY A 283 5.95 -6.34 -19.42
CA GLY A 283 5.04 -5.53 -20.23
C GLY A 283 4.48 -4.33 -19.45
N PRO A 284 3.56 -3.58 -20.06
CA PRO A 284 3.10 -2.28 -19.55
C PRO A 284 2.38 -2.34 -18.20
N GLY A 285 1.97 -3.54 -17.73
CA GLY A 285 1.17 -3.69 -16.54
C GLY A 285 -0.25 -3.11 -16.69
N GLN A 286 -0.97 -3.06 -15.57
CA GLN A 286 -2.24 -2.35 -15.50
C GLN A 286 -2.01 -0.94 -14.97
N VAL A 287 -2.45 0.06 -15.70
CA VAL A 287 -2.30 1.49 -15.35
C VAL A 287 -3.65 2.19 -15.55
N THR A 288 -4.36 2.40 -14.46
CA THR A 288 -5.68 3.04 -14.47
C THR A 288 -5.54 4.56 -14.51
N PRO A 289 -6.15 5.27 -15.50
CA PRO A 289 -6.15 6.72 -15.51
C PRO A 289 -6.72 7.32 -14.21
N TYR A 290 -6.14 8.42 -13.71
CA TYR A 290 -6.54 9.02 -12.44
C TYR A 290 -8.04 9.29 -12.35
N ALA A 291 -8.64 9.86 -13.39
CA ALA A 291 -10.08 10.13 -13.40
C ALA A 291 -10.92 8.86 -13.15
N GLN A 292 -10.53 7.72 -13.73
CA GLN A 292 -11.20 6.45 -13.56
C GLN A 292 -10.98 5.88 -12.15
N GLY A 293 -9.75 5.88 -11.64
CA GLY A 293 -9.44 5.40 -10.29
C GLY A 293 -10.11 6.25 -9.21
N ILE A 294 -10.19 7.58 -9.40
CA ILE A 294 -10.90 8.51 -8.52
C ILE A 294 -12.41 8.20 -8.53
N ALA A 295 -13.02 7.99 -9.72
CA ALA A 295 -14.43 7.63 -9.82
C ALA A 295 -14.75 6.35 -9.05
N HIS A 296 -13.99 5.27 -9.26
CA HIS A 296 -14.14 4.02 -8.52
C HIS A 296 -14.01 4.23 -6.99
N THR A 297 -13.08 5.08 -6.58
CA THR A 297 -12.84 5.37 -5.16
C THR A 297 -14.03 6.12 -4.54
N VAL A 298 -14.55 7.13 -5.23
CA VAL A 298 -15.75 7.89 -4.82
C VAL A 298 -16.95 6.98 -4.68
N ASP A 299 -17.20 6.12 -5.66
CA ASP A 299 -18.33 5.17 -5.65
C ASP A 299 -18.22 4.20 -4.47
N TRP A 300 -17.01 3.69 -4.20
CA TRP A 300 -16.79 2.79 -3.08
C TRP A 300 -17.08 3.44 -1.72
N TYR A 301 -16.53 4.63 -1.47
CA TYR A 301 -16.75 5.37 -0.23
C TYR A 301 -18.21 5.78 -0.06
N SER A 302 -18.88 6.22 -1.12
CA SER A 302 -20.31 6.57 -1.13
C SER A 302 -21.19 5.38 -0.76
N THR A 303 -20.90 4.20 -1.31
CA THR A 303 -21.65 2.97 -1.02
C THR A 303 -21.39 2.48 0.41
N THR A 304 -20.16 2.59 0.89
CA THR A 304 -19.78 2.15 2.23
C THR A 304 -20.37 3.06 3.30
N ALA A 305 -20.39 4.38 3.08
CA ALA A 305 -21.03 5.34 3.97
C ALA A 305 -22.54 5.04 4.10
N ARG A 306 -23.25 4.82 2.99
CA ARG A 306 -24.68 4.45 3.00
C ARG A 306 -24.96 3.18 3.81
N ARG A 307 -24.08 2.15 3.70
CA ARG A 307 -24.23 0.90 4.46
C ARG A 307 -24.03 1.10 5.96
N SER A 308 -23.14 2.01 6.37
CA SER A 308 -22.93 2.34 7.79
C SER A 308 -24.14 3.05 8.40
N PHE A 309 -24.76 3.98 7.69
CA PHE A 309 -25.99 4.64 8.14
C PHE A 309 -27.17 3.68 8.30
N LEU A 310 -27.32 2.71 7.40
CA LEU A 310 -28.39 1.70 7.48
C LEU A 310 -28.21 0.69 8.65
N ARG A 311 -27.00 0.57 9.21
CA ARG A 311 -26.74 -0.29 10.38
C ARG A 311 -26.97 0.40 11.72
N ILE A 312 -26.97 1.73 11.79
CA ILE A 312 -27.22 2.52 13.00
C ILE A 312 -28.73 2.74 13.23
N GLY A 313 -29.55 2.57 12.20
CA GLY A 313 -31.01 2.72 12.24
C GLY A 313 -31.77 1.41 12.48
N ARG A 314 -31.14 0.38 12.91
CA ARG A 314 -31.71 -0.89 13.41
C ARG A 314 -31.15 -1.18 14.80
#